data_2fb66e9ff9d67e58fa973e11bd9aaf1c
#
_entry.id   2fb66e9ff9d67e58fa973e11bd9aaf1c
#
_cell.length_a   1.000
_cell.length_b   1.000
_cell.length_c   1.000
_cell.angle_alpha   90.00
_cell.angle_beta   90.00
_cell.angle_gamma   90.00
#
_symmetry.space_group_name_H-M   'P 1'
#
loop_
_entity.id
_entity.type
_entity.pdbx_description
1 polymer ?
#
loop_
_entity_poly.entity_id
_entity_poly.type
_entity_poly.pdbx_seq_one_letter_code
_entity_poly.pdbx_strand_id
1 'polypeptide(L)'
;MLLSQTYTNHVRIPENNDWVIFILLGCLFLFIFMMNIVERDANLKDFLLQKYFDASNYLPSWVITSCVTALTLSVLISQYVPVVPKYVADLHVFGYTLNKFGFTFTAVALFYILKSGLGFLFYQSIGDGKRWSILYFTSTKFYFVVSFSLIILCITHYYFPIDRNEMFLYYLYFAGFVFIFKIFFYLFHKNKILPEKWYYKFLYICTLQIAPLLLLWKLLFF
;
A
#
# COMPACT_ATOMS: atom_id res chain seq x y z
N MET A 1 32.15 -46.31 20.43
CA MET A 1 30.97 -45.54 20.85
C MET A 1 30.59 -44.63 19.69
N LEU A 2 29.77 -45.16 18.78
CA LEU A 2 29.37 -44.47 17.54
C LEU A 2 28.12 -43.59 17.87
N LEU A 3 28.29 -42.28 17.86
CA LEU A 3 27.18 -41.33 17.96
C LEU A 3 26.41 -41.39 16.64
N SER A 4 25.26 -42.06 16.67
CA SER A 4 24.28 -41.99 15.58
C SER A 4 23.70 -40.58 15.54
N GLN A 5 24.12 -39.77 14.57
CA GLN A 5 23.45 -38.55 14.23
C GLN A 5 22.05 -38.90 13.66
N THR A 6 21.03 -38.75 14.48
CA THR A 6 19.66 -38.79 14.00
C THR A 6 19.41 -37.53 13.17
N TYR A 7 19.51 -37.71 11.84
CA TYR A 7 18.97 -36.70 10.90
C TYR A 7 17.47 -36.68 11.08
N THR A 8 16.97 -35.73 11.84
CA THR A 8 15.56 -35.38 11.80
C THR A 8 15.28 -34.73 10.45
N ASN A 9 14.81 -35.53 9.50
CA ASN A 9 14.22 -35.02 8.28
C ASN A 9 13.01 -34.16 8.67
N HIS A 10 13.22 -32.87 8.83
CA HIS A 10 12.12 -31.91 8.85
C HIS A 10 11.47 -31.95 7.48
N VAL A 11 10.44 -32.75 7.34
CA VAL A 11 9.54 -32.68 6.19
C VAL A 11 8.93 -31.27 6.24
N ARG A 12 9.49 -30.35 5.47
CA ARG A 12 8.87 -29.06 5.22
C ARG A 12 7.55 -29.36 4.50
N ILE A 13 6.43 -29.22 5.20
CA ILE A 13 5.13 -29.19 4.57
C ILE A 13 5.18 -27.96 3.63
N PRO A 14 5.09 -28.12 2.30
CA PRO A 14 5.08 -26.99 1.39
C PRO A 14 3.90 -26.08 1.78
N GLU A 15 4.20 -24.89 2.27
CA GLU A 15 3.15 -23.87 2.50
C GLU A 15 2.51 -23.60 1.14
N ASN A 16 1.22 -23.88 1.00
CA ASN A 16 0.50 -23.58 -0.22
C ASN A 16 0.27 -22.05 -0.29
N ASN A 17 1.08 -21.39 -1.12
CA ASN A 17 1.04 -19.94 -1.35
C ASN A 17 0.26 -19.60 -2.64
N ASP A 18 -0.50 -20.50 -3.21
CA ASP A 18 -1.23 -20.29 -4.47
C ASP A 18 -2.20 -19.10 -4.40
N TRP A 19 -2.77 -18.84 -3.24
CA TRP A 19 -3.64 -17.68 -3.02
C TRP A 19 -2.94 -16.35 -3.32
N VAL A 20 -1.64 -16.26 -3.11
CA VAL A 20 -0.84 -15.05 -3.41
C VAL A 20 -0.78 -14.81 -4.90
N ILE A 21 -0.56 -15.87 -5.72
CA ILE A 21 -0.55 -15.76 -7.18
C ILE A 21 -1.89 -15.22 -7.68
N PHE A 22 -3.01 -15.74 -7.17
CA PHE A 22 -4.34 -15.27 -7.58
C PHE A 22 -4.55 -13.78 -7.25
N ILE A 23 -4.10 -13.32 -6.08
CA ILE A 23 -4.17 -11.89 -5.73
C ILE A 23 -3.29 -11.05 -6.65
N LEU A 24 -2.04 -11.47 -6.90
CA LEU A 24 -1.12 -10.73 -7.75
C LEU A 24 -1.60 -10.67 -9.21
N LEU A 25 -2.15 -11.76 -9.74
CA LEU A 25 -2.78 -11.78 -11.07
C LEU A 25 -4.01 -10.85 -11.11
N GLY A 26 -4.83 -10.85 -10.07
CA GLY A 26 -5.94 -9.91 -9.93
C GLY A 26 -5.48 -8.45 -9.92
N CYS A 27 -4.38 -8.15 -9.23
CA CYS A 27 -3.78 -6.81 -9.22
C CYS A 27 -3.28 -6.38 -10.60
N LEU A 28 -2.62 -7.27 -11.33
CA LEU A 28 -2.18 -7.02 -12.70
C LEU A 28 -3.37 -6.80 -13.64
N PHE A 29 -4.41 -7.62 -13.50
CA PHE A 29 -5.64 -7.46 -14.27
C PHE A 29 -6.31 -6.10 -14.01
N LEU A 30 -6.37 -5.66 -12.75
CA LEU A 30 -6.89 -4.33 -12.39
C LEU A 30 -6.06 -3.19 -13.02
N PHE A 31 -4.75 -3.33 -13.11
CA PHE A 31 -3.90 -2.35 -13.79
C PHE A 31 -4.13 -2.34 -15.30
N ILE A 32 -4.25 -3.50 -15.95
CA ILE A 32 -4.57 -3.60 -17.37
C ILE A 32 -5.95 -2.97 -17.64
N PHE A 33 -6.95 -3.30 -16.80
CA PHE A 33 -8.28 -2.70 -16.87
C PHE A 33 -8.23 -1.18 -16.73
N MET A 34 -7.46 -0.66 -15.76
CA MET A 34 -7.27 0.78 -15.57
C MET A 34 -6.68 1.45 -16.82
N MET A 35 -5.62 0.88 -17.39
CA MET A 35 -4.95 1.45 -18.54
C MET A 35 -5.81 1.43 -19.80
N ASN A 36 -6.51 0.31 -20.07
CA ASN A 36 -7.28 0.16 -21.31
C ASN A 36 -8.62 0.90 -21.26
N ILE A 37 -9.35 0.80 -20.14
CA ILE A 37 -10.73 1.31 -20.06
C ILE A 37 -10.78 2.71 -19.44
N VAL A 38 -10.08 2.92 -18.31
CA VAL A 38 -10.17 4.18 -17.58
C VAL A 38 -9.33 5.27 -18.25
N GLU A 39 -8.11 4.95 -18.64
CA GLU A 39 -7.15 5.88 -19.27
C GLU A 39 -7.18 5.82 -20.81
N ARG A 40 -8.15 5.12 -21.41
CA ARG A 40 -8.42 5.09 -22.86
C ARG A 40 -7.20 4.63 -23.67
N ASP A 41 -6.72 3.42 -23.39
CA ASP A 41 -5.58 2.79 -24.08
C ASP A 41 -4.27 3.60 -23.98
N ALA A 42 -4.09 4.36 -22.90
CA ALA A 42 -2.86 5.09 -22.66
C ALA A 42 -1.68 4.14 -22.50
N ASN A 43 -0.56 4.45 -23.14
CA ASN A 43 0.69 3.77 -22.86
C ASN A 43 1.17 4.12 -21.43
N LEU A 44 1.91 3.21 -20.80
CA LEU A 44 2.46 3.41 -19.45
C LEU A 44 3.27 4.71 -19.33
N LYS A 45 4.04 5.06 -20.39
CA LYS A 45 4.79 6.31 -20.46
C LYS A 45 3.86 7.52 -20.52
N ASP A 46 2.82 7.45 -21.33
CA ASP A 46 1.86 8.55 -21.52
C ASP A 46 1.08 8.78 -20.23
N PHE A 47 0.62 7.72 -19.55
CA PHE A 47 -0.01 7.81 -18.24
C PHE A 47 0.89 8.49 -17.21
N LEU A 48 2.17 8.10 -17.09
CA LEU A 48 3.09 8.69 -16.09
C LEU A 48 3.43 10.15 -16.41
N LEU A 49 3.53 10.52 -17.69
CA LEU A 49 3.89 11.88 -18.15
C LEU A 49 2.67 12.82 -18.32
N GLN A 50 1.45 12.28 -18.32
CA GLN A 50 0.21 13.03 -18.47
C GLN A 50 0.13 14.19 -17.48
N LYS A 51 -0.36 15.34 -17.92
CA LYS A 51 -0.59 16.51 -17.05
C LYS A 51 -1.98 16.43 -16.41
N TYR A 52 -2.14 17.06 -15.24
CA TYR A 52 -3.42 17.08 -14.54
C TYR A 52 -4.58 17.64 -15.39
N PHE A 53 -4.33 18.65 -16.21
CA PHE A 53 -5.36 19.28 -17.06
C PHE A 53 -5.88 18.36 -18.17
N ASP A 54 -5.10 17.36 -18.57
CA ASP A 54 -5.42 16.40 -19.62
C ASP A 54 -6.13 15.15 -19.06
N ALA A 55 -6.20 15.02 -17.72
CA ALA A 55 -6.77 13.86 -17.05
C ALA A 55 -8.27 14.06 -16.78
N SER A 56 -9.12 13.29 -17.44
CA SER A 56 -10.58 13.30 -17.20
C SER A 56 -11.01 12.33 -16.10
N ASN A 57 -10.28 11.24 -15.87
CA ASN A 57 -10.70 10.08 -15.06
C ASN A 57 -9.81 9.81 -13.84
N TYR A 58 -9.28 10.86 -13.19
CA TYR A 58 -8.32 10.69 -12.09
C TYR A 58 -8.91 9.98 -10.84
N LEU A 59 -10.22 10.09 -10.59
CA LEU A 59 -10.86 9.43 -9.43
C LEU A 59 -10.91 7.90 -9.56
N PRO A 60 -11.45 7.32 -10.66
CA PRO A 60 -11.42 5.86 -10.84
C PRO A 60 -9.99 5.30 -10.83
N SER A 61 -9.05 5.97 -11.50
CA SER A 61 -7.65 5.55 -11.53
C SER A 61 -7.03 5.55 -10.12
N TRP A 62 -7.37 6.55 -9.29
CA TRP A 62 -6.95 6.60 -7.91
C TRP A 62 -7.54 5.45 -7.07
N VAL A 63 -8.84 5.14 -7.22
CA VAL A 63 -9.48 4.04 -6.48
C VAL A 63 -8.82 2.71 -6.82
N ILE A 64 -8.63 2.41 -8.12
CA ILE A 64 -8.00 1.16 -8.56
C ILE A 64 -6.56 1.07 -8.03
N THR A 65 -5.76 2.12 -8.19
CA THR A 65 -4.38 2.14 -7.73
C THR A 65 -4.29 1.97 -6.20
N SER A 66 -5.17 2.63 -5.45
CA SER A 66 -5.23 2.50 -3.99
C SER A 66 -5.62 1.08 -3.56
N CYS A 67 -6.57 0.46 -4.26
CA CYS A 67 -6.97 -0.92 -4.03
C CYS A 67 -5.82 -1.90 -4.27
N VAL A 68 -5.11 -1.78 -5.40
CA VAL A 68 -3.95 -2.61 -5.71
C VAL A 68 -2.83 -2.42 -4.68
N THR A 69 -2.54 -1.16 -4.30
CA THR A 69 -1.53 -0.88 -3.28
C THR A 69 -1.93 -1.48 -1.92
N ALA A 70 -3.20 -1.37 -1.53
CA ALA A 70 -3.70 -1.96 -0.28
C ALA A 70 -3.60 -3.49 -0.30
N LEU A 71 -3.97 -4.15 -1.41
CA LEU A 71 -3.87 -5.60 -1.56
C LEU A 71 -2.42 -6.08 -1.48
N THR A 72 -1.52 -5.52 -2.28
CA THR A 72 -0.11 -5.94 -2.33
C THR A 72 0.61 -5.66 -1.01
N LEU A 73 0.36 -4.51 -0.39
CA LEU A 73 0.91 -4.18 0.92
C LEU A 73 0.40 -5.14 2.00
N SER A 74 -0.89 -5.50 1.97
CA SER A 74 -1.50 -6.44 2.92
C SER A 74 -0.96 -7.86 2.76
N VAL A 75 -0.72 -8.32 1.53
CA VAL A 75 -0.07 -9.60 1.26
C VAL A 75 1.32 -9.63 1.90
N LEU A 76 2.12 -8.59 1.69
CA LEU A 76 3.48 -8.52 2.23
C LEU A 76 3.51 -8.46 3.77
N ILE A 77 2.70 -7.58 4.37
CA ILE A 77 2.69 -7.34 5.82
C ILE A 77 2.05 -8.51 6.59
N SER A 78 1.04 -9.19 6.02
CA SER A 78 0.31 -10.27 6.71
C SER A 78 1.20 -11.39 7.25
N GLN A 79 2.38 -11.60 6.66
CA GLN A 79 3.36 -12.58 7.12
C GLN A 79 4.05 -12.17 8.44
N TYR A 80 4.14 -10.88 8.69
CA TYR A 80 4.84 -10.30 9.83
C TYR A 80 3.93 -9.93 10.99
N VAL A 81 2.62 -9.91 10.77
CA VAL A 81 1.64 -9.65 11.85
C VAL A 81 1.69 -10.79 12.87
N PRO A 82 2.04 -10.53 14.15
CA PRO A 82 2.27 -11.59 15.13
C PRO A 82 0.99 -12.34 15.47
N VAL A 83 -0.06 -11.64 15.87
CA VAL A 83 -1.32 -12.23 16.30
C VAL A 83 -2.48 -11.33 15.90
N VAL A 84 -3.57 -11.93 15.39
CA VAL A 84 -4.84 -11.21 15.24
C VAL A 84 -5.48 -11.05 16.61
N PRO A 85 -5.86 -9.84 17.04
CA PRO A 85 -6.52 -9.64 18.34
C PRO A 85 -7.80 -10.47 18.45
N LYS A 86 -8.06 -11.10 19.61
CA LYS A 86 -9.20 -12.00 19.81
C LYS A 86 -10.54 -11.36 19.43
N TYR A 87 -10.75 -10.10 19.82
CA TYR A 87 -11.98 -9.36 19.49
C TYR A 87 -12.18 -9.14 17.98
N VAL A 88 -11.11 -9.24 17.17
CA VAL A 88 -11.18 -9.16 15.71
C VAL A 88 -11.37 -10.55 15.09
N ALA A 89 -10.72 -11.56 15.68
CA ALA A 89 -10.88 -12.96 15.22
C ALA A 89 -12.32 -13.47 15.39
N ASP A 90 -13.04 -12.96 16.39
CA ASP A 90 -14.46 -13.28 16.64
C ASP A 90 -15.42 -12.50 15.74
N LEU A 91 -14.94 -11.50 14.99
CA LEU A 91 -15.74 -10.77 14.02
C LEU A 91 -15.93 -11.58 12.73
N HIS A 92 -17.17 -11.96 12.49
CA HIS A 92 -17.56 -12.62 11.24
C HIS A 92 -17.88 -11.55 10.19
N VAL A 93 -16.93 -11.29 9.29
CA VAL A 93 -17.18 -10.43 8.13
C VAL A 93 -17.69 -11.30 6.99
N PHE A 94 -18.92 -11.06 6.54
CA PHE A 94 -19.62 -11.89 5.55
C PHE A 94 -19.69 -13.40 5.90
N GLY A 95 -19.72 -13.74 7.21
CA GLY A 95 -19.81 -15.13 7.67
C GLY A 95 -18.46 -15.88 7.75
N TYR A 96 -17.35 -15.22 7.44
CA TYR A 96 -16.00 -15.79 7.54
C TYR A 96 -15.21 -15.16 8.69
N THR A 97 -14.44 -15.99 9.40
CA THR A 97 -13.49 -15.51 10.41
C THR A 97 -12.31 -14.81 9.72
N LEU A 98 -11.94 -13.64 10.24
CA LEU A 98 -10.81 -12.87 9.69
C LEU A 98 -9.48 -13.58 9.98
N ASN A 99 -8.82 -14.04 8.92
CA ASN A 99 -7.45 -14.53 8.98
C ASN A 99 -6.45 -13.34 9.01
N LYS A 100 -5.14 -13.62 9.18
CA LYS A 100 -4.09 -12.58 9.21
C LYS A 100 -4.13 -11.64 8.01
N PHE A 101 -4.33 -12.18 6.80
CA PHE A 101 -4.46 -11.37 5.58
C PHE A 101 -5.71 -10.49 5.61
N GLY A 102 -6.86 -11.06 5.95
CA GLY A 102 -8.13 -10.32 6.04
C GLY A 102 -8.07 -9.18 7.04
N PHE A 103 -7.49 -9.41 8.22
CA PHE A 103 -7.26 -8.37 9.24
C PHE A 103 -6.36 -7.25 8.71
N THR A 104 -5.22 -7.61 8.14
CA THR A 104 -4.26 -6.63 7.59
C THR A 104 -4.87 -5.83 6.46
N PHE A 105 -5.59 -6.49 5.54
CA PHE A 105 -6.27 -5.82 4.44
C PHE A 105 -7.33 -4.82 4.93
N THR A 106 -8.16 -5.23 5.90
CA THR A 106 -9.17 -4.36 6.48
C THR A 106 -8.55 -3.16 7.17
N ALA A 107 -7.47 -3.35 7.93
CA ALA A 107 -6.73 -2.27 8.60
C ALA A 107 -6.13 -1.28 7.59
N VAL A 108 -5.49 -1.78 6.53
CA VAL A 108 -4.90 -0.95 5.47
C VAL A 108 -5.98 -0.24 4.65
N ALA A 109 -7.07 -0.91 4.30
CA ALA A 109 -8.18 -0.28 3.58
C ALA A 109 -8.81 0.86 4.41
N LEU A 110 -9.08 0.59 5.68
CA LEU A 110 -9.60 1.62 6.61
C LEU A 110 -8.63 2.81 6.73
N PHE A 111 -7.33 2.54 6.82
CA PHE A 111 -6.30 3.58 6.82
C PHE A 111 -6.38 4.47 5.56
N TYR A 112 -6.51 3.88 4.36
CA TYR A 112 -6.64 4.64 3.11
C TYR A 112 -7.92 5.48 3.09
N ILE A 113 -9.05 4.94 3.53
CA ILE A 113 -10.34 5.63 3.59
C ILE A 113 -10.26 6.82 4.56
N LEU A 114 -9.77 6.60 5.78
CA LEU A 114 -9.63 7.66 6.79
C LEU A 114 -8.67 8.75 6.33
N LYS A 115 -7.52 8.38 5.78
CA LYS A 115 -6.53 9.33 5.26
C LYS A 115 -7.09 10.16 4.11
N SER A 116 -7.87 9.53 3.22
CA SER A 116 -8.54 10.21 2.13
C SER A 116 -9.56 11.22 2.65
N GLY A 117 -10.44 10.81 3.56
CA GLY A 117 -11.45 11.66 4.16
C GLY A 117 -10.86 12.86 4.93
N LEU A 118 -9.85 12.59 5.76
CA LEU A 118 -9.14 13.65 6.50
C LEU A 118 -8.41 14.62 5.54
N GLY A 119 -7.82 14.11 4.46
CA GLY A 119 -7.20 14.94 3.43
C GLY A 119 -8.21 15.84 2.74
N PHE A 120 -9.36 15.30 2.37
CA PHE A 120 -10.45 16.08 1.79
C PHE A 120 -10.90 17.21 2.72
N LEU A 121 -11.20 16.89 3.99
CA LEU A 121 -11.62 17.88 4.99
C LEU A 121 -10.55 18.96 5.21
N PHE A 122 -9.28 18.59 5.25
CA PHE A 122 -8.18 19.52 5.39
C PHE A 122 -8.11 20.53 4.25
N TYR A 123 -8.16 20.08 2.98
CA TYR A 123 -8.10 20.99 1.83
C TYR A 123 -9.38 21.84 1.68
N GLN A 124 -10.54 21.32 2.04
CA GLN A 124 -11.79 22.08 2.06
C GLN A 124 -11.77 23.17 3.13
N SER A 125 -11.25 22.89 4.31
CA SER A 125 -11.17 23.87 5.41
C SER A 125 -10.23 25.04 5.11
N ILE A 126 -9.23 24.84 4.24
CA ILE A 126 -8.31 25.89 3.81
C ILE A 126 -8.83 26.66 2.58
N GLY A 127 -9.90 26.17 1.93
CA GLY A 127 -10.44 26.75 0.70
C GLY A 127 -9.70 26.35 -0.59
N ASP A 128 -8.84 25.35 -0.52
CA ASP A 128 -7.94 24.91 -1.61
C ASP A 128 -8.39 23.56 -2.24
N GLY A 129 -9.68 23.35 -2.45
CA GLY A 129 -10.24 22.11 -2.99
C GLY A 129 -9.62 21.66 -4.33
N LYS A 130 -9.17 22.60 -5.17
CA LYS A 130 -8.48 22.28 -6.43
C LYS A 130 -7.16 21.58 -6.19
N ARG A 131 -6.41 21.94 -5.16
CA ARG A 131 -5.13 21.30 -4.82
C ARG A 131 -5.33 19.86 -4.34
N TRP A 132 -6.47 19.57 -3.72
CA TRP A 132 -6.83 18.20 -3.35
C TRP A 132 -6.90 17.28 -4.59
N SER A 133 -7.55 17.71 -5.67
CA SER A 133 -7.64 16.93 -6.91
C SER A 133 -6.26 16.73 -7.55
N ILE A 134 -5.40 17.76 -7.54
CA ILE A 134 -4.03 17.66 -8.04
C ILE A 134 -3.21 16.68 -7.17
N LEU A 135 -3.37 16.71 -5.85
CA LEU A 135 -2.75 15.77 -4.92
C LEU A 135 -3.13 14.33 -5.26
N TYR A 136 -4.42 14.06 -5.48
CA TYR A 136 -4.89 12.71 -5.79
C TYR A 136 -4.36 12.20 -7.13
N PHE A 137 -4.41 13.04 -8.15
CA PHE A 137 -3.83 12.73 -9.45
C PHE A 137 -2.32 12.38 -9.34
N THR A 138 -1.56 13.19 -8.62
CA THR A 138 -0.12 12.97 -8.43
C THR A 138 0.15 11.74 -7.56
N SER A 139 -0.67 11.53 -6.52
CA SER A 139 -0.59 10.34 -5.66
C SER A 139 -0.85 9.05 -6.43
N THR A 140 -1.80 9.04 -7.36
CA THR A 140 -2.10 7.88 -8.19
C THR A 140 -0.87 7.41 -8.95
N LYS A 141 -0.15 8.33 -9.60
CA LYS A 141 1.09 7.99 -10.33
C LYS A 141 2.19 7.47 -9.42
N PHE A 142 2.36 8.10 -8.26
CA PHE A 142 3.34 7.67 -7.26
C PHE A 142 3.02 6.24 -6.77
N TYR A 143 1.79 6.00 -6.33
CA TYR A 143 1.38 4.69 -5.83
C TYR A 143 1.33 3.62 -6.92
N PHE A 144 1.08 3.98 -8.16
CA PHE A 144 1.19 3.07 -9.29
C PHE A 144 2.61 2.47 -9.39
N VAL A 145 3.64 3.33 -9.35
CA VAL A 145 5.05 2.87 -9.38
C VAL A 145 5.39 2.05 -8.13
N VAL A 146 4.94 2.50 -6.96
CA VAL A 146 5.17 1.77 -5.69
C VAL A 146 4.51 0.40 -5.72
N SER A 147 3.30 0.27 -6.29
CA SER A 147 2.60 -1.02 -6.39
C SER A 147 3.35 -2.03 -7.25
N PHE A 148 3.97 -1.62 -8.34
CA PHE A 148 4.85 -2.51 -9.12
C PHE A 148 6.03 -3.02 -8.29
N SER A 149 6.68 -2.13 -7.54
CA SER A 149 7.76 -2.53 -6.62
C SER A 149 7.26 -3.50 -5.56
N LEU A 150 6.06 -3.28 -4.99
CA LEU A 150 5.45 -4.19 -4.02
C LEU A 150 5.10 -5.56 -4.63
N ILE A 151 4.63 -5.62 -5.87
CA ILE A 151 4.37 -6.90 -6.57
C ILE A 151 5.67 -7.71 -6.68
N ILE A 152 6.77 -7.07 -7.09
CA ILE A 152 8.08 -7.72 -7.17
C ILE A 152 8.53 -8.21 -5.79
N LEU A 153 8.38 -7.40 -4.75
CA LEU A 153 8.72 -7.79 -3.37
C LEU A 153 7.85 -8.95 -2.87
N CYS A 154 6.55 -8.99 -3.22
CA CYS A 154 5.70 -10.13 -2.89
C CYS A 154 6.17 -11.41 -3.59
N ILE A 155 6.51 -11.35 -4.87
CA ILE A 155 7.02 -12.50 -5.61
C ILE A 155 8.31 -13.01 -4.98
N THR A 156 9.26 -12.12 -4.71
CA THR A 156 10.53 -12.50 -4.08
C THR A 156 10.33 -13.12 -2.70
N HIS A 157 9.44 -12.54 -1.89
CA HIS A 157 9.18 -13.00 -0.52
C HIS A 157 8.54 -14.40 -0.44
N TYR A 158 7.61 -14.70 -1.35
CA TYR A 158 6.83 -15.95 -1.27
C TYR A 158 7.43 -17.11 -2.04
N TYR A 159 8.17 -16.84 -3.11
CA TYR A 159 8.64 -17.89 -4.04
C TYR A 159 10.15 -18.15 -4.00
N PHE A 160 10.93 -17.27 -3.34
CA PHE A 160 12.35 -17.47 -3.17
C PHE A 160 12.66 -17.94 -1.74
N PRO A 161 13.68 -18.83 -1.54
CA PRO A 161 14.09 -19.31 -0.23
C PRO A 161 14.89 -18.23 0.52
N ILE A 162 14.17 -17.31 1.14
CA ILE A 162 14.77 -16.16 1.84
C ILE A 162 14.48 -16.27 3.34
N ASP A 163 15.43 -15.88 4.20
CA ASP A 163 15.16 -15.76 5.63
C ASP A 163 14.18 -14.59 5.89
N ARG A 164 12.99 -14.93 6.35
CA ARG A 164 11.90 -13.97 6.60
C ARG A 164 12.26 -12.94 7.67
N ASN A 165 13.04 -13.32 8.69
CA ASN A 165 13.39 -12.42 9.79
C ASN A 165 14.37 -11.34 9.34
N GLU A 166 15.38 -11.71 8.55
CA GLU A 166 16.33 -10.74 7.99
C GLU A 166 15.64 -9.80 7.01
N MET A 167 14.75 -10.34 6.16
CA MET A 167 14.05 -9.56 5.15
C MET A 167 13.07 -8.53 5.73
N PHE A 168 12.53 -8.75 6.92
CA PHE A 168 11.68 -7.76 7.58
C PHE A 168 12.36 -6.40 7.72
N LEU A 169 13.62 -6.39 8.11
CA LEU A 169 14.40 -5.17 8.25
C LEU A 169 14.59 -4.43 6.91
N TYR A 170 14.87 -5.18 5.83
CA TYR A 170 14.99 -4.59 4.49
C TYR A 170 13.66 -4.01 4.00
N TYR A 171 12.53 -4.65 4.25
CA TYR A 171 11.21 -4.12 3.92
C TYR A 171 10.88 -2.86 4.72
N LEU A 172 11.30 -2.80 5.98
CA LEU A 172 11.15 -1.60 6.81
C LEU A 172 11.99 -0.43 6.26
N TYR A 173 13.24 -0.68 5.86
CA TYR A 173 14.07 0.34 5.21
C TYR A 173 13.47 0.79 3.87
N PHE A 174 12.97 -0.14 3.05
CA PHE A 174 12.29 0.20 1.82
C PHE A 174 11.05 1.06 2.06
N ALA A 175 10.20 0.69 3.01
CA ALA A 175 9.02 1.46 3.37
C ALA A 175 9.38 2.87 3.88
N GLY A 176 10.42 2.97 4.72
CA GLY A 176 10.96 4.25 5.21
C GLY A 176 11.48 5.12 4.06
N PHE A 177 12.23 4.53 3.13
CA PHE A 177 12.73 5.23 1.94
C PHE A 177 11.59 5.74 1.07
N VAL A 178 10.60 4.90 0.74
CA VAL A 178 9.42 5.29 -0.04
C VAL A 178 8.65 6.40 0.64
N PHE A 179 8.51 6.35 1.97
CA PHE A 179 7.81 7.38 2.75
C PHE A 179 8.55 8.73 2.71
N ILE A 180 9.86 8.73 2.94
CA ILE A 180 10.69 9.94 2.88
C ILE A 180 10.68 10.51 1.47
N PHE A 181 10.90 9.67 0.45
CA PHE A 181 10.87 10.09 -0.95
C PHE A 181 9.51 10.71 -1.33
N LYS A 182 8.41 10.15 -0.85
CA LYS A 182 7.07 10.70 -1.06
C LYS A 182 6.92 12.11 -0.49
N ILE A 183 7.44 12.36 0.74
CA ILE A 183 7.40 13.70 1.35
C ILE A 183 8.18 14.70 0.49
N PHE A 184 9.41 14.34 0.09
CA PHE A 184 10.21 15.19 -0.79
C PHE A 184 9.53 15.43 -2.14
N PHE A 185 8.99 14.39 -2.76
CA PHE A 185 8.27 14.49 -4.01
C PHE A 185 7.09 15.47 -3.92
N TYR A 186 6.33 15.48 -2.83
CA TYR A 186 5.22 16.41 -2.62
C TYR A 186 5.70 17.84 -2.34
N LEU A 187 6.82 18.02 -1.63
CA LEU A 187 7.39 19.33 -1.32
C LEU A 187 7.91 20.05 -2.57
N PHE A 188 8.59 19.31 -3.45
CA PHE A 188 9.25 19.84 -4.64
C PHE A 188 8.44 19.72 -5.93
N HIS A 189 7.20 19.24 -5.86
CA HIS A 189 6.38 19.05 -7.05
C HIS A 189 6.04 20.40 -7.73
N LYS A 190 6.21 20.46 -9.06
CA LYS A 190 6.00 21.67 -9.88
C LYS A 190 4.61 22.33 -9.70
N ASN A 191 3.57 21.54 -9.47
CA ASN A 191 2.19 22.01 -9.35
C ASN A 191 1.83 22.54 -7.97
N LYS A 192 2.82 22.75 -7.07
CA LYS A 192 2.61 23.24 -5.69
C LYS A 192 1.44 22.54 -5.00
N ILE A 193 1.51 21.21 -4.89
CA ILE A 193 0.46 20.35 -4.35
C ILE A 193 0.10 20.71 -2.91
N LEU A 194 1.13 21.04 -2.10
CA LEU A 194 0.95 21.44 -0.71
C LEU A 194 0.51 22.91 -0.60
N PRO A 195 -0.24 23.27 0.46
CA PRO A 195 -0.64 24.65 0.74
C PRO A 195 0.54 25.60 0.71
N GLU A 196 0.32 26.88 0.35
CA GLU A 196 1.43 27.85 0.21
C GLU A 196 2.07 28.19 1.54
N LYS A 197 1.23 28.37 2.59
CA LYS A 197 1.72 28.77 3.91
C LYS A 197 2.46 27.63 4.58
N TRP A 198 3.64 27.92 5.14
CA TRP A 198 4.54 26.91 5.70
C TRP A 198 3.92 26.11 6.86
N TYR A 199 3.15 26.75 7.73
CA TYR A 199 2.50 26.07 8.86
C TYR A 199 1.44 25.04 8.41
N TYR A 200 0.73 25.29 7.30
CA TYR A 200 -0.19 24.27 6.74
C TYR A 200 0.56 23.09 6.12
N LYS A 201 1.75 23.32 5.52
CA LYS A 201 2.60 22.22 5.04
C LYS A 201 3.04 21.32 6.18
N PHE A 202 3.52 21.95 7.27
CA PHE A 202 3.94 21.23 8.46
C PHE A 202 2.77 20.46 9.08
N LEU A 203 1.61 21.11 9.27
CA LEU A 203 0.41 20.47 9.78
C LEU A 203 0.01 19.26 8.92
N TYR A 204 -0.02 19.41 7.59
CA TYR A 204 -0.34 18.32 6.66
C TYR A 204 0.61 17.12 6.82
N ILE A 205 1.90 17.36 6.89
CA ILE A 205 2.89 16.28 7.02
C ILE A 205 2.74 15.56 8.36
N CYS A 206 2.68 16.29 9.47
CA CYS A 206 2.59 15.70 10.80
C CYS A 206 1.26 14.96 11.02
N THR A 207 0.12 15.60 10.73
CA THR A 207 -1.19 15.04 11.07
C THR A 207 -1.73 14.06 10.02
N LEU A 208 -1.46 14.28 8.73
CA LEU A 208 -2.05 13.48 7.66
C LEU A 208 -1.07 12.47 7.03
N GLN A 209 0.23 12.61 7.26
CA GLN A 209 1.20 11.63 6.76
C GLN A 209 1.79 10.79 7.89
N ILE A 210 2.29 11.40 8.96
CA ILE A 210 3.01 10.69 10.04
C ILE A 210 2.04 10.04 11.02
N ALA A 211 1.10 10.80 11.59
CA ALA A 211 0.21 10.29 12.64
C ALA A 211 -0.61 9.05 12.21
N PRO A 212 -1.27 9.01 11.03
CA PRO A 212 -2.00 7.83 10.61
C PRO A 212 -1.09 6.62 10.36
N LEU A 213 0.15 6.84 9.90
CA LEU A 213 1.12 5.76 9.71
C LEU A 213 1.53 5.12 11.04
N LEU A 214 1.79 5.93 12.07
CA LEU A 214 2.11 5.45 13.41
C LEU A 214 0.94 4.69 14.02
N LEU A 215 -0.29 5.15 13.79
CA LEU A 215 -1.49 4.48 14.25
C LEU A 215 -1.66 3.11 13.57
N LEU A 216 -1.45 3.03 12.25
CA LEU A 216 -1.47 1.77 11.52
C LEU A 216 -0.39 0.81 12.02
N TRP A 217 0.82 1.31 12.25
CA TRP A 217 1.92 0.52 12.81
C TRP A 217 1.55 -0.06 14.18
N LYS A 218 1.01 0.78 15.07
CA LYS A 218 0.56 0.34 16.40
C LYS A 218 -0.55 -0.71 16.31
N LEU A 219 -1.51 -0.55 15.39
CA LEU A 219 -2.63 -1.47 15.21
C LEU A 219 -2.18 -2.85 14.73
N LEU A 220 -1.16 -2.92 13.86
CA LEU A 220 -0.72 -4.16 13.23
C LEU A 220 0.30 -4.95 14.06
N PHE A 221 1.12 -4.27 14.89
CA PHE A 221 2.26 -4.89 15.56
C PHE A 221 2.17 -4.88 17.08
N PHE A 222 1.27 -4.10 17.69
CA PHE A 222 1.07 -3.97 19.13
C PHE A 222 -0.40 -4.11 19.52
#